data_7f07844f2cb32061a4e3e13c8b297a0a
#
_entry.id   7f07844f2cb32061a4e3e13c8b297a0a
#
_cell.length_a   1.000
_cell.length_b   1.000
_cell.length_c   1.000
_cell.angle_alpha   90.00
_cell.angle_beta   90.00
_cell.angle_gamma   90.00
#
_symmetry.space_group_name_H-M   'P 1'
#
loop_
_entity.id
_entity.type
_entity.pdbx_description
1 polymer ?
#
loop_
_entity_poly.entity_id
_entity_poly.type
_entity_poly.pdbx_seq_one_letter_code
_entity_poly.pdbx_strand_id
1 'polypeptide(L)'
;SNPCCPLQPRSPLIIIDLKDCFFTIPLAKQDFEKFAFTIPAINNKEPATRFQWKVLPQGMLNSPTICQTFVAQVLQPVRDKFSDCYIIHYVDDILCAAETRDKLIDCYTFLQRLQTQIQTSTPFHYLGMQVEERKIKPQKVEIRKDTLRTLNDFQKLLGDINWIRPTLGIPTYAMSNLFSILRGYPDLNSKRTLTPEAAKEIELVEEKIPSAQVNRIDHLAPLQLLIFATVHSPTGIIVQNTDLVEWSFFPHSTIKTFTLYLDQMATLIGQGRLRIVKLCGSDPDKIIVPLNKEQVRQAFINSAAWQIGLAAFVGIIDHHYPRTKIFQFSKLTTWILPKITRHKPLENALMVFTDGSSNGKMAYPRPKE
;
A
#
# COMPACT_ATOMS: atom_id res chain seq x y z
N SER A 1 -1.31 -3.69 22.99
CA SER A 1 -0.32 -2.64 22.74
C SER A 1 0.35 -2.95 21.42
N ASN A 2 0.01 -2.22 20.36
CA ASN A 2 0.76 -2.27 19.10
C ASN A 2 2.13 -1.64 19.35
N PRO A 3 3.22 -2.34 19.14
CA PRO A 3 4.52 -1.70 19.09
C PRO A 3 4.62 -0.98 17.75
N CYS A 4 4.20 0.27 17.69
CA CYS A 4 4.68 1.18 16.66
C CYS A 4 6.18 1.28 16.86
N CYS A 5 6.91 0.71 15.92
CA CYS A 5 8.34 0.56 15.97
C CYS A 5 9.02 1.95 15.96
N PRO A 6 9.59 2.46 17.05
CA PRO A 6 10.28 3.75 17.08
C PRO A 6 11.69 3.60 16.50
N LEU A 7 11.79 3.03 15.28
CA LEU A 7 13.06 2.92 14.58
C LEU A 7 13.44 4.27 13.97
N GLN A 8 14.49 4.87 14.48
CA GLN A 8 15.08 6.04 13.86
C GLN A 8 15.56 5.72 12.43
N PRO A 9 15.61 6.67 11.49
CA PRO A 9 16.07 6.45 10.12
C PRO A 9 17.46 5.81 9.99
N ARG A 10 18.27 5.93 11.03
CA ARG A 10 19.63 5.37 11.12
C ARG A 10 19.74 4.19 12.08
N SER A 11 18.63 3.73 12.68
CA SER A 11 18.70 2.57 13.56
C SER A 11 19.28 1.37 12.82
N PRO A 12 20.30 0.72 13.38
CA PRO A 12 20.86 -0.48 12.80
C PRO A 12 19.78 -1.56 12.71
N LEU A 13 19.73 -2.26 11.59
CA LEU A 13 18.79 -3.34 11.36
C LEU A 13 19.48 -4.52 10.68
N ILE A 14 18.92 -5.69 10.86
CA ILE A 14 19.32 -6.95 10.22
C ILE A 14 18.05 -7.62 9.71
N ILE A 15 18.13 -8.19 8.50
CA ILE A 15 17.08 -9.02 7.93
C ILE A 15 17.57 -10.45 7.86
N ILE A 16 16.74 -11.36 8.31
CA ILE A 16 16.99 -12.78 8.42
C ILE A 16 15.94 -13.50 7.61
N ASP A 17 16.36 -14.28 6.62
CA ASP A 17 15.50 -15.14 5.83
C ASP A 17 15.63 -16.58 6.36
N LEU A 18 14.51 -17.20 6.75
CA LEU A 18 14.45 -18.57 7.22
C LEU A 18 14.44 -19.53 6.03
N LYS A 19 15.61 -20.08 5.72
CA LYS A 19 15.72 -21.04 4.62
C LYS A 19 14.80 -22.24 4.85
N ASP A 20 14.01 -22.57 3.82
CA ASP A 20 13.13 -23.75 3.80
C ASP A 20 12.17 -23.83 4.99
N CYS A 21 11.69 -22.69 5.51
CA CYS A 21 10.92 -22.56 6.74
C CYS A 21 9.80 -23.61 6.86
N PHE A 22 9.00 -23.80 5.81
CA PHE A 22 7.91 -24.77 5.79
C PHE A 22 8.41 -26.21 6.02
N PHE A 23 9.53 -26.58 5.43
CA PHE A 23 10.08 -27.93 5.51
C PHE A 23 10.80 -28.22 6.83
N THR A 24 11.00 -27.21 7.67
CA THR A 24 11.53 -27.38 9.02
C THR A 24 10.45 -27.68 10.06
N ILE A 25 9.17 -27.46 9.71
CA ILE A 25 8.03 -27.65 10.61
C ILE A 25 7.50 -29.09 10.47
N PRO A 26 7.66 -29.93 11.48
CA PRO A 26 7.21 -31.35 11.42
C PRO A 26 5.69 -31.42 11.52
N LEU A 27 5.07 -32.28 10.73
CA LEU A 27 3.67 -32.68 10.91
C LEU A 27 3.53 -33.71 12.01
N ALA A 28 2.39 -33.76 12.68
CA ALA A 28 2.05 -34.82 13.60
C ALA A 28 1.88 -36.15 12.83
N LYS A 29 2.38 -37.26 13.37
CA LYS A 29 2.34 -38.57 12.68
C LYS A 29 0.95 -39.01 12.26
N GLN A 30 -0.08 -38.68 13.05
CA GLN A 30 -1.49 -38.94 12.76
C GLN A 30 -2.03 -38.18 11.55
N ASP A 31 -1.34 -37.12 11.11
CA ASP A 31 -1.77 -36.30 9.98
C ASP A 31 -1.05 -36.67 8.67
N PHE A 32 -0.02 -37.51 8.69
CA PHE A 32 0.77 -37.87 7.51
C PHE A 32 -0.10 -38.39 6.35
N GLU A 33 -1.10 -39.22 6.65
CA GLU A 33 -1.99 -39.78 5.63
C GLU A 33 -2.84 -38.74 4.92
N LYS A 34 -3.19 -37.62 5.60
CA LYS A 34 -3.93 -36.51 5.05
C LYS A 34 -3.14 -35.73 3.99
N PHE A 35 -1.82 -35.86 4.03
CA PHE A 35 -0.88 -35.19 3.12
C PHE A 35 -0.19 -36.18 2.17
N ALA A 36 -0.87 -37.30 1.87
CA ALA A 36 -0.37 -38.26 0.91
C ALA A 36 -0.65 -37.79 -0.52
N PHE A 37 0.29 -38.05 -1.43
CA PHE A 37 0.18 -37.78 -2.85
C PHE A 37 0.78 -38.91 -3.67
N THR A 38 0.39 -39.00 -4.93
CA THR A 38 0.84 -40.04 -5.84
C THR A 38 1.55 -39.42 -7.02
N ILE A 39 2.74 -39.90 -7.34
CA ILE A 39 3.46 -39.54 -8.55
C ILE A 39 3.18 -40.63 -9.60
N PRO A 40 2.50 -40.29 -10.70
CA PRO A 40 2.28 -41.25 -11.78
C PRO A 40 3.59 -41.56 -12.50
N ALA A 41 3.77 -42.79 -12.95
CA ALA A 41 4.92 -43.16 -13.76
C ALA A 41 4.82 -42.53 -15.16
N ILE A 42 5.97 -42.16 -15.73
CA ILE A 42 6.04 -41.60 -17.10
C ILE A 42 5.54 -42.68 -18.07
N ASN A 43 4.54 -42.32 -18.87
CA ASN A 43 3.93 -43.21 -19.88
C ASN A 43 3.36 -44.53 -19.30
N ASN A 44 2.96 -44.59 -18.03
CA ASN A 44 2.45 -45.77 -17.35
C ASN A 44 3.34 -47.01 -17.48
N LYS A 45 4.65 -46.82 -17.60
CA LYS A 45 5.62 -47.95 -17.73
C LYS A 45 5.82 -48.71 -16.40
N GLU A 46 5.52 -48.07 -15.26
CA GLU A 46 5.71 -48.61 -13.92
C GLU A 46 4.49 -48.26 -13.05
N PRO A 47 4.26 -48.95 -11.94
CA PRO A 47 3.23 -48.57 -10.99
C PRO A 47 3.49 -47.17 -10.41
N ALA A 48 2.44 -46.39 -10.21
CA ALA A 48 2.51 -45.08 -9.57
C ALA A 48 3.04 -45.19 -8.13
N THR A 49 3.93 -44.29 -7.75
CA THR A 49 4.54 -44.27 -6.42
C THR A 49 3.79 -43.33 -5.50
N ARG A 50 3.41 -43.85 -4.32
CA ARG A 50 2.71 -43.03 -3.30
C ARG A 50 3.69 -42.54 -2.25
N PHE A 51 3.58 -41.22 -1.96
CA PHE A 51 4.36 -40.51 -0.94
C PHE A 51 3.44 -39.85 0.07
N GLN A 52 4.00 -39.47 1.21
CA GLN A 52 3.32 -38.63 2.20
C GLN A 52 4.30 -37.59 2.76
N TRP A 53 3.80 -36.39 3.01
CA TRP A 53 4.59 -35.36 3.67
C TRP A 53 4.80 -35.67 5.13
N LYS A 54 6.01 -35.47 5.63
CA LYS A 54 6.36 -35.53 7.05
C LYS A 54 6.55 -34.16 7.67
N VAL A 55 6.60 -33.13 6.81
CA VAL A 55 6.79 -31.73 7.15
C VAL A 55 5.69 -30.90 6.48
N LEU A 56 5.54 -29.65 6.89
CA LEU A 56 4.49 -28.75 6.38
C LEU A 56 4.67 -28.53 4.87
N PRO A 57 3.71 -28.96 4.02
CA PRO A 57 3.86 -28.81 2.58
C PRO A 57 3.59 -27.37 2.12
N GLN A 58 4.33 -26.92 1.11
CA GLN A 58 4.02 -25.69 0.41
C GLN A 58 2.79 -25.89 -0.48
N GLY A 59 2.01 -24.80 -0.66
CA GLY A 59 0.80 -24.81 -1.50
C GLY A 59 -0.50 -25.21 -0.80
N MET A 60 -0.46 -25.66 0.45
CA MET A 60 -1.67 -25.84 1.26
C MET A 60 -2.16 -24.48 1.77
N LEU A 61 -3.48 -24.25 1.76
CA LEU A 61 -4.11 -22.98 2.13
C LEU A 61 -3.67 -22.45 3.51
N ASN A 62 -3.53 -23.35 4.49
CA ASN A 62 -3.22 -23.00 5.88
C ASN A 62 -1.72 -23.02 6.19
N SER A 63 -0.87 -23.48 5.29
CA SER A 63 0.59 -23.57 5.55
C SER A 63 1.22 -22.21 5.93
N PRO A 64 0.90 -21.08 5.27
CA PRO A 64 1.44 -19.80 5.70
C PRO A 64 1.04 -19.40 7.12
N THR A 65 -0.21 -19.64 7.51
CA THR A 65 -0.71 -19.33 8.86
C THR A 65 -0.04 -20.21 9.92
N ILE A 66 0.14 -21.50 9.64
CA ILE A 66 0.83 -22.43 10.54
C ILE A 66 2.29 -22.03 10.69
N CYS A 67 2.97 -21.73 9.59
CA CYS A 67 4.35 -21.26 9.58
C CYS A 67 4.50 -19.97 10.41
N GLN A 68 3.65 -18.98 10.17
CA GLN A 68 3.61 -17.71 10.89
C GLN A 68 3.46 -17.93 12.41
N THR A 69 2.56 -18.83 12.82
CA THR A 69 2.33 -19.14 14.24
C THR A 69 3.51 -19.87 14.86
N PHE A 70 4.09 -20.83 14.14
CA PHE A 70 5.25 -21.58 14.61
C PHE A 70 6.46 -20.66 14.81
N VAL A 71 6.77 -19.82 13.82
CA VAL A 71 7.88 -18.85 13.91
C VAL A 71 7.63 -17.85 15.03
N ALA A 72 6.37 -17.39 15.23
CA ALA A 72 6.01 -16.52 16.34
C ALA A 72 6.37 -17.13 17.70
N GLN A 73 6.06 -18.41 17.89
CA GLN A 73 6.37 -19.15 19.13
C GLN A 73 7.88 -19.32 19.34
N VAL A 74 8.62 -19.63 18.27
CA VAL A 74 10.10 -19.76 18.33
C VAL A 74 10.76 -18.43 18.67
N LEU A 75 10.22 -17.31 18.18
CA LEU A 75 10.76 -15.97 18.42
C LEU A 75 10.34 -15.38 19.78
N GLN A 76 9.32 -15.91 20.46
CA GLN A 76 8.84 -15.37 21.71
C GLN A 76 9.91 -15.28 22.80
N PRO A 77 10.73 -16.31 23.07
CA PRO A 77 11.82 -16.22 24.06
C PRO A 77 12.87 -15.15 23.71
N VAL A 78 13.07 -14.91 22.41
CA VAL A 78 14.00 -13.86 21.96
C VAL A 78 13.43 -12.47 22.26
N ARG A 79 12.12 -12.26 21.98
CA ARG A 79 11.41 -11.02 22.29
C ARG A 79 11.39 -10.73 23.79
N ASP A 80 11.18 -11.74 24.60
CA ASP A 80 11.16 -11.61 26.05
C ASP A 80 12.54 -11.24 26.60
N LYS A 81 13.62 -11.80 26.03
CA LYS A 81 14.99 -11.54 26.44
C LYS A 81 15.51 -10.19 25.95
N PHE A 82 15.13 -9.77 24.74
CA PHE A 82 15.58 -8.54 24.07
C PHE A 82 14.42 -7.58 23.87
N SER A 83 13.78 -7.17 24.97
CA SER A 83 12.59 -6.32 24.97
C SER A 83 12.84 -4.92 24.39
N ASP A 84 14.08 -4.48 24.30
CA ASP A 84 14.54 -3.24 23.69
C ASP A 84 14.91 -3.38 22.20
N CYS A 85 14.79 -4.59 21.64
CA CYS A 85 14.93 -4.88 20.21
C CYS A 85 13.57 -5.06 19.55
N TYR A 86 13.42 -4.51 18.35
CA TYR A 86 12.25 -4.72 17.51
C TYR A 86 12.44 -5.97 16.67
N ILE A 87 11.63 -7.00 16.90
CA ILE A 87 11.66 -8.26 16.17
C ILE A 87 10.30 -8.47 15.52
N ILE A 88 10.25 -8.19 14.22
CA ILE A 88 9.06 -8.33 13.39
C ILE A 88 9.31 -9.49 12.43
N HIS A 89 8.32 -10.36 12.22
CA HIS A 89 8.45 -11.44 11.25
C HIS A 89 7.20 -11.53 10.37
N TYR A 90 7.41 -11.99 9.16
CA TYR A 90 6.36 -12.29 8.19
C TYR A 90 6.73 -13.58 7.47
N VAL A 91 6.07 -14.68 7.85
CA VAL A 91 6.30 -16.05 7.39
C VAL A 91 7.77 -16.47 7.64
N ASP A 92 8.63 -16.31 6.66
CA ASP A 92 10.05 -16.68 6.63
C ASP A 92 11.00 -15.48 6.79
N ASP A 93 10.52 -14.27 6.58
CA ASP A 93 11.30 -13.04 6.74
C ASP A 93 11.23 -12.50 8.18
N ILE A 94 12.38 -12.30 8.82
CA ILE A 94 12.48 -11.66 10.14
C ILE A 94 13.29 -10.37 10.02
N LEU A 95 12.71 -9.27 10.49
CA LEU A 95 13.39 -7.98 10.64
C LEU A 95 13.72 -7.78 12.11
N CYS A 96 15.02 -7.61 12.41
CA CYS A 96 15.48 -7.21 13.72
C CYS A 96 16.09 -5.83 13.65
N ALA A 97 15.75 -4.96 14.61
CA ALA A 97 16.32 -3.62 14.71
C ALA A 97 16.47 -3.21 16.17
N ALA A 98 17.43 -2.37 16.45
CA ALA A 98 17.71 -1.86 17.79
C ALA A 98 18.17 -0.39 17.73
N GLU A 99 18.21 0.26 18.89
CA GLU A 99 18.71 1.63 19.02
C GLU A 99 20.22 1.71 18.71
N THR A 100 20.98 0.71 19.16
CA THR A 100 22.44 0.64 18.97
C THR A 100 22.84 -0.66 18.26
N ARG A 101 24.02 -0.60 17.61
CA ARG A 101 24.58 -1.75 16.89
C ARG A 101 24.93 -2.92 17.83
N ASP A 102 25.42 -2.60 19.04
CA ASP A 102 25.83 -3.62 20.00
C ASP A 102 24.62 -4.45 20.48
N LYS A 103 23.52 -3.78 20.85
CA LYS A 103 22.26 -4.46 21.19
C LYS A 103 21.74 -5.33 20.06
N LEU A 104 21.85 -4.85 18.82
CA LEU A 104 21.44 -5.61 17.65
C LEU A 104 22.31 -6.85 17.45
N ILE A 105 23.64 -6.75 17.65
CA ILE A 105 24.57 -7.87 17.54
C ILE A 105 24.28 -8.93 18.60
N ASP A 106 23.97 -8.54 19.83
CA ASP A 106 23.63 -9.46 20.90
C ASP A 106 22.35 -10.25 20.59
N CYS A 107 21.30 -9.54 20.14
CA CYS A 107 20.06 -10.16 19.68
C CYS A 107 20.32 -11.12 18.49
N TYR A 108 21.10 -10.68 17.53
CA TYR A 108 21.49 -11.42 16.36
C TYR A 108 22.27 -12.70 16.70
N THR A 109 23.26 -12.63 17.60
CA THR A 109 24.05 -13.79 18.02
C THR A 109 23.18 -14.84 18.68
N PHE A 110 22.13 -14.44 19.36
CA PHE A 110 21.14 -15.37 19.93
C PHE A 110 20.27 -16.00 18.83
N LEU A 111 19.88 -15.25 17.80
CA LEU A 111 19.10 -15.72 16.65
C LEU A 111 19.90 -16.60 15.68
N GLN A 112 21.23 -16.49 15.61
CA GLN A 112 22.09 -17.30 14.72
C GLN A 112 21.97 -18.83 14.96
N ARG A 113 21.46 -19.24 16.11
CA ARG A 113 21.17 -20.64 16.39
C ARG A 113 20.04 -21.22 15.54
N LEU A 114 19.27 -20.35 14.86
CA LEU A 114 18.22 -20.71 13.90
C LEU A 114 18.82 -20.67 12.49
N GLN A 115 19.44 -21.70 11.97
CA GLN A 115 20.08 -21.78 10.63
C GLN A 115 19.43 -20.86 9.55
N THR A 116 20.05 -19.71 9.19
CA THR A 116 19.37 -18.63 8.43
C THR A 116 20.29 -17.97 7.42
N GLN A 117 19.74 -17.47 6.29
CA GLN A 117 20.40 -16.52 5.41
C GLN A 117 20.25 -15.11 6.02
N ILE A 118 21.35 -14.37 6.13
CA ILE A 118 21.38 -13.14 6.90
C ILE A 118 21.96 -12.00 6.08
N GLN A 119 21.23 -10.89 6.02
CA GLN A 119 21.66 -9.63 5.42
C GLN A 119 22.12 -8.67 6.53
N THR A 120 23.41 -8.37 6.58
CA THR A 120 24.02 -7.52 7.61
C THR A 120 24.42 -6.13 7.13
N SER A 121 24.28 -5.84 5.84
CA SER A 121 24.64 -4.57 5.22
C SER A 121 23.57 -4.05 4.28
N THR A 122 23.46 -2.73 4.18
CA THR A 122 22.57 -2.06 3.21
C THR A 122 23.08 -2.26 1.77
N PRO A 123 22.19 -2.35 0.78
CA PRO A 123 20.73 -2.32 0.90
C PRO A 123 20.14 -3.65 1.39
N PHE A 124 19.15 -3.57 2.29
CA PHE A 124 18.42 -4.75 2.74
C PHE A 124 17.25 -5.05 1.81
N HIS A 125 16.97 -6.33 1.58
CA HIS A 125 15.82 -6.78 0.80
C HIS A 125 14.77 -7.36 1.76
N TYR A 126 13.59 -6.75 1.81
CA TYR A 126 12.52 -7.14 2.72
C TYR A 126 11.14 -6.91 2.10
N LEU A 127 10.31 -7.95 2.05
CA LEU A 127 8.94 -7.92 1.52
C LEU A 127 8.81 -7.20 0.15
N GLY A 128 9.72 -7.50 -0.79
CA GLY A 128 9.71 -6.89 -2.12
C GLY A 128 10.19 -5.43 -2.17
N MET A 129 10.75 -4.92 -1.07
CA MET A 129 11.31 -3.59 -0.98
C MET A 129 12.82 -3.66 -0.72
N GLN A 130 13.54 -2.69 -1.27
CA GLN A 130 14.94 -2.43 -0.95
C GLN A 130 15.01 -1.32 0.09
N VAL A 131 15.53 -1.63 1.27
CA VAL A 131 15.62 -0.72 2.41
C VAL A 131 17.05 -0.23 2.57
N GLU A 132 17.25 1.07 2.42
CA GLU A 132 18.49 1.77 2.65
C GLU A 132 18.45 2.52 4.00
N GLU A 133 19.51 3.20 4.40
CA GLU A 133 19.54 3.93 5.66
C GLU A 133 18.40 4.95 5.82
N ARG A 134 18.08 5.67 4.75
CA ARG A 134 17.04 6.72 4.74
C ARG A 134 15.93 6.50 3.73
N LYS A 135 16.08 5.57 2.80
CA LYS A 135 15.19 5.41 1.66
C LYS A 135 14.63 4.00 1.59
N ILE A 136 13.45 3.90 1.03
CA ILE A 136 12.81 2.64 0.66
C ILE A 136 12.47 2.73 -0.82
N LYS A 137 12.84 1.71 -1.57
CA LYS A 137 12.58 1.57 -3.00
C LYS A 137 11.90 0.24 -3.26
N PRO A 138 10.99 0.14 -4.24
CA PRO A 138 10.51 -1.17 -4.68
C PRO A 138 11.68 -1.96 -5.30
N GLN A 139 11.72 -3.27 -5.06
CA GLN A 139 12.60 -4.15 -5.82
C GLN A 139 12.15 -4.17 -7.28
N LYS A 140 13.05 -4.56 -8.18
CA LYS A 140 12.71 -4.72 -9.60
C LYS A 140 11.61 -5.77 -9.73
N VAL A 141 10.40 -5.33 -10.03
CA VAL A 141 9.25 -6.20 -10.28
C VAL A 141 9.24 -6.52 -11.77
N GLU A 142 9.42 -7.78 -12.13
CA GLU A 142 9.21 -8.24 -13.50
C GLU A 142 7.73 -8.52 -13.72
N ILE A 143 7.07 -7.68 -14.48
CA ILE A 143 5.66 -7.87 -14.85
C ILE A 143 5.59 -8.82 -16.05
N ARG A 144 5.18 -10.06 -15.81
CA ARG A 144 5.02 -11.07 -16.87
C ARG A 144 3.69 -10.85 -17.60
N LYS A 145 3.71 -10.15 -18.72
CA LYS A 145 2.52 -9.82 -19.53
C LYS A 145 2.00 -11.04 -20.32
N ASP A 146 2.84 -11.96 -20.68
CA ASP A 146 2.56 -13.15 -21.48
C ASP A 146 1.72 -14.22 -20.75
N THR A 147 1.67 -14.17 -19.43
CA THR A 147 0.93 -15.13 -18.59
C THR A 147 -0.45 -14.64 -18.17
N LEU A 148 -0.86 -13.42 -18.51
CA LEU A 148 -2.11 -12.80 -18.08
C LEU A 148 -3.30 -13.32 -18.92
N ARG A 149 -4.06 -14.28 -18.37
CA ARG A 149 -5.19 -14.94 -19.09
C ARG A 149 -6.46 -15.03 -18.26
N THR A 150 -6.37 -15.07 -16.95
CA THR A 150 -7.50 -15.29 -16.04
C THR A 150 -7.69 -14.15 -15.08
N LEU A 151 -8.87 -14.07 -14.45
CA LEU A 151 -9.15 -13.10 -13.40
C LEU A 151 -8.10 -13.19 -12.27
N ASN A 152 -7.69 -14.41 -11.88
CA ASN A 152 -6.68 -14.63 -10.85
C ASN A 152 -5.32 -14.02 -11.21
N ASP A 153 -4.91 -14.13 -12.49
CA ASP A 153 -3.63 -13.56 -12.94
C ASP A 153 -3.63 -12.03 -12.82
N PHE A 154 -4.72 -11.37 -13.24
CA PHE A 154 -4.88 -9.93 -13.10
C PHE A 154 -5.02 -9.47 -11.65
N GLN A 155 -5.68 -10.26 -10.79
CA GLN A 155 -5.77 -9.95 -9.36
C GLN A 155 -4.40 -10.01 -8.69
N LYS A 156 -3.57 -11.00 -9.01
CA LYS A 156 -2.18 -11.09 -8.53
C LYS A 156 -1.35 -9.91 -9.00
N LEU A 157 -1.36 -9.62 -10.29
CA LEU A 157 -0.65 -8.47 -10.85
C LEU A 157 -1.05 -7.15 -10.17
N LEU A 158 -2.35 -6.91 -10.03
CA LEU A 158 -2.83 -5.69 -9.38
C LEU A 158 -2.53 -5.67 -7.88
N GLY A 159 -2.46 -6.83 -7.23
CA GLY A 159 -1.99 -6.96 -5.85
C GLY A 159 -0.55 -6.52 -5.71
N ASP A 160 0.35 -7.02 -6.57
CA ASP A 160 1.76 -6.66 -6.59
C ASP A 160 1.97 -5.16 -6.89
N ILE A 161 1.24 -4.62 -7.89
CA ILE A 161 1.28 -3.19 -8.20
C ILE A 161 0.78 -2.35 -7.03
N ASN A 162 -0.35 -2.72 -6.41
CA ASN A 162 -0.90 -1.98 -5.26
C ASN A 162 0.03 -2.01 -4.04
N TRP A 163 0.81 -3.08 -3.86
CA TRP A 163 1.80 -3.17 -2.80
C TRP A 163 2.91 -2.10 -2.93
N ILE A 164 3.42 -1.88 -4.15
CA ILE A 164 4.47 -0.89 -4.41
C ILE A 164 3.93 0.51 -4.73
N ARG A 165 2.65 0.62 -5.06
CA ARG A 165 2.01 1.86 -5.52
C ARG A 165 2.19 3.06 -4.58
N PRO A 166 2.19 2.91 -3.23
CA PRO A 166 2.48 4.02 -2.31
C PRO A 166 3.86 4.67 -2.52
N THR A 167 4.77 3.97 -3.20
CA THR A 167 6.10 4.51 -3.54
C THR A 167 6.18 5.07 -4.95
N LEU A 168 5.26 4.67 -5.86
CA LEU A 168 5.30 5.01 -7.29
C LEU A 168 4.71 6.37 -7.63
N GLY A 169 3.76 6.87 -6.82
CA GLY A 169 3.04 8.10 -7.12
C GLY A 169 2.06 8.00 -8.30
N ILE A 170 1.55 6.81 -8.61
CA ILE A 170 0.60 6.59 -9.71
C ILE A 170 -0.83 6.67 -9.17
N PRO A 171 -1.64 7.67 -9.59
CA PRO A 171 -3.01 7.82 -9.11
C PRO A 171 -3.94 6.74 -9.66
N THR A 172 -5.07 6.51 -8.99
CA THR A 172 -6.03 5.45 -9.33
C THR A 172 -6.59 5.57 -10.75
N TYR A 173 -6.85 6.80 -11.22
CA TYR A 173 -7.38 7.00 -12.57
C TYR A 173 -6.41 6.59 -13.69
N ALA A 174 -5.08 6.70 -13.44
CA ALA A 174 -4.05 6.29 -14.39
C ALA A 174 -3.90 4.76 -14.52
N MET A 175 -4.69 4.00 -13.77
CA MET A 175 -4.76 2.54 -13.79
C MET A 175 -6.21 2.04 -13.97
N SER A 176 -7.10 2.89 -14.47
CA SER A 176 -8.54 2.62 -14.54
C SER A 176 -8.88 1.47 -15.48
N ASN A 177 -8.16 1.31 -16.59
CA ASN A 177 -8.37 0.21 -17.54
C ASN A 177 -7.93 -1.12 -16.95
N LEU A 178 -6.80 -1.18 -16.25
CA LEU A 178 -6.35 -2.36 -15.50
C LEU A 178 -7.37 -2.80 -14.45
N PHE A 179 -7.87 -1.87 -13.64
CA PHE A 179 -8.92 -2.17 -12.66
C PHE A 179 -10.23 -2.61 -13.33
N SER A 180 -10.54 -2.11 -14.51
CA SER A 180 -11.74 -2.49 -15.25
C SER A 180 -11.74 -3.95 -15.72
N ILE A 181 -10.56 -4.54 -15.96
CA ILE A 181 -10.41 -5.95 -16.32
C ILE A 181 -10.93 -6.89 -15.22
N LEU A 182 -10.90 -6.45 -13.95
CA LEU A 182 -11.40 -7.25 -12.82
C LEU A 182 -12.93 -7.37 -12.81
N ARG A 183 -13.65 -6.57 -13.60
CA ARG A 183 -15.12 -6.60 -13.66
C ARG A 183 -15.61 -7.82 -14.44
N GLY A 184 -16.82 -8.27 -14.12
CA GLY A 184 -17.49 -9.37 -14.80
C GLY A 184 -17.68 -10.59 -13.92
N TYR A 185 -17.67 -11.78 -14.51
CA TYR A 185 -17.91 -13.01 -13.78
C TYR A 185 -16.82 -13.27 -12.72
N PRO A 186 -17.20 -13.57 -11.47
CA PRO A 186 -16.27 -13.58 -10.32
C PRO A 186 -15.40 -14.83 -10.20
N ASP A 187 -15.59 -15.84 -11.06
CA ASP A 187 -14.76 -17.04 -11.06
C ASP A 187 -13.30 -16.68 -11.36
N LEU A 188 -12.39 -17.13 -10.52
CA LEU A 188 -10.96 -16.89 -10.63
C LEU A 188 -10.36 -17.39 -11.95
N ASN A 189 -10.92 -18.46 -12.52
CA ASN A 189 -10.49 -19.03 -13.80
C ASN A 189 -11.15 -18.37 -15.01
N SER A 190 -12.07 -17.40 -14.79
CA SER A 190 -12.74 -16.70 -15.90
C SER A 190 -11.72 -15.97 -16.77
N LYS A 191 -11.84 -16.18 -18.08
CA LYS A 191 -10.92 -15.57 -19.06
C LYS A 191 -10.98 -14.04 -19.02
N ARG A 192 -9.83 -13.42 -19.10
CA ARG A 192 -9.65 -11.97 -19.21
C ARG A 192 -8.64 -11.68 -20.33
N THR A 193 -8.77 -10.52 -20.92
CA THR A 193 -7.88 -10.09 -22.01
C THR A 193 -7.24 -8.78 -21.63
N LEU A 194 -5.94 -8.68 -21.81
CA LEU A 194 -5.20 -7.43 -21.66
C LEU A 194 -5.54 -6.51 -22.84
N THR A 195 -6.19 -5.38 -22.57
CA THR A 195 -6.49 -4.37 -23.59
C THR A 195 -5.25 -3.54 -23.90
N PRO A 196 -5.16 -2.90 -25.09
CA PRO A 196 -4.03 -2.03 -25.42
C PRO A 196 -3.87 -0.86 -24.44
N GLU A 197 -4.97 -0.32 -23.92
CA GLU A 197 -4.98 0.76 -22.92
C GLU A 197 -4.41 0.27 -21.60
N ALA A 198 -4.84 -0.90 -21.13
CA ALA A 198 -4.32 -1.52 -19.91
C ALA A 198 -2.84 -1.91 -20.04
N ALA A 199 -2.39 -2.31 -21.23
CA ALA A 199 -0.98 -2.57 -21.50
C ALA A 199 -0.11 -1.31 -21.34
N LYS A 200 -0.58 -0.15 -21.81
CA LYS A 200 0.09 1.14 -21.61
C LYS A 200 0.15 1.54 -20.12
N GLU A 201 -0.89 1.20 -19.35
CA GLU A 201 -0.89 1.45 -17.90
C GLU A 201 0.16 0.57 -17.19
N ILE A 202 0.37 -0.66 -17.64
CA ILE A 202 1.48 -1.51 -17.14
C ILE A 202 2.84 -0.90 -17.51
N GLU A 203 3.01 -0.42 -18.75
CA GLU A 203 4.24 0.24 -19.18
C GLU A 203 4.54 1.48 -18.33
N LEU A 204 3.54 2.27 -17.99
CA LEU A 204 3.68 3.39 -17.06
C LEU A 204 4.19 2.94 -15.69
N VAL A 205 3.68 1.82 -15.16
CA VAL A 205 4.16 1.25 -13.89
C VAL A 205 5.62 0.84 -14.02
N GLU A 206 5.98 0.10 -15.07
CA GLU A 206 7.35 -0.35 -15.34
C GLU A 206 8.34 0.82 -15.47
N GLU A 207 7.94 1.91 -16.14
CA GLU A 207 8.74 3.13 -16.28
C GLU A 207 8.97 3.84 -14.93
N LYS A 208 7.99 3.76 -14.03
CA LYS A 208 8.06 4.43 -12.72
C LYS A 208 8.87 3.68 -11.67
N ILE A 209 8.92 2.37 -11.71
CA ILE A 209 9.61 1.53 -10.71
C ILE A 209 11.07 1.96 -10.50
N PRO A 210 11.92 2.20 -11.53
CA PRO A 210 13.32 2.55 -11.32
C PRO A 210 13.54 3.89 -10.60
N SER A 211 12.59 4.83 -10.74
CA SER A 211 12.66 6.15 -10.12
C SER A 211 11.93 6.24 -8.79
N ALA A 212 11.18 5.22 -8.42
CA ALA A 212 10.36 5.20 -7.23
C ALA A 212 11.21 5.13 -5.97
N GLN A 213 11.00 6.07 -5.07
CA GLN A 213 11.62 6.07 -3.74
C GLN A 213 10.79 6.89 -2.77
N VAL A 214 10.78 6.45 -1.52
CA VAL A 214 10.21 7.17 -0.38
C VAL A 214 11.21 7.18 0.76
N ASN A 215 10.99 8.02 1.75
CA ASN A 215 11.89 8.14 2.89
C ASN A 215 11.39 7.29 4.05
N ARG A 216 12.32 6.74 4.83
CA ARG A 216 12.01 6.10 6.10
C ARG A 216 11.52 7.15 7.10
N ILE A 217 10.59 6.75 7.95
CA ILE A 217 10.00 7.61 8.98
C ILE A 217 11.01 7.84 10.10
N ASP A 218 11.16 9.10 10.50
CA ASP A 218 11.78 9.48 11.76
C ASP A 218 10.69 9.62 12.83
N HIS A 219 10.70 8.75 13.83
CA HIS A 219 9.67 8.75 14.88
C HIS A 219 9.73 9.95 15.82
N LEU A 220 10.79 10.74 15.75
CA LEU A 220 10.95 11.98 16.55
C LEU A 220 10.30 13.18 15.86
N ALA A 221 9.97 13.10 14.59
CA ALA A 221 9.37 14.19 13.84
C ALA A 221 7.91 13.86 13.44
N PRO A 222 7.00 14.85 13.53
CA PRO A 222 5.59 14.63 13.21
C PRO A 222 5.37 14.37 11.71
N LEU A 223 4.37 13.56 11.39
CA LEU A 223 3.90 13.35 10.04
C LEU A 223 2.80 14.36 9.68
N GLN A 224 2.78 14.76 8.42
CA GLN A 224 1.77 15.66 7.86
C GLN A 224 1.08 14.98 6.68
N LEU A 225 -0.21 15.27 6.51
CA LEU A 225 -1.02 14.80 5.39
C LEU A 225 -1.34 15.98 4.46
N LEU A 226 -0.91 15.89 3.22
CA LEU A 226 -1.19 16.89 2.19
C LEU A 226 -2.21 16.30 1.21
N ILE A 227 -3.33 16.99 1.00
CA ILE A 227 -4.37 16.62 0.04
C ILE A 227 -4.30 17.56 -1.15
N PHE A 228 -4.22 17.01 -2.33
CA PHE A 228 -4.18 17.75 -3.58
C PHE A 228 -5.43 17.51 -4.41
N ALA A 229 -5.96 18.59 -4.97
CA ALA A 229 -7.03 18.50 -5.95
C ALA A 229 -6.45 18.20 -7.33
N THR A 230 -6.97 17.19 -8.00
CA THR A 230 -6.64 16.85 -9.39
C THR A 230 -7.90 16.79 -10.24
N VAL A 231 -7.76 16.73 -11.57
CA VAL A 231 -8.91 16.71 -12.48
C VAL A 231 -9.85 15.53 -12.25
N HIS A 232 -9.32 14.38 -11.85
CA HIS A 232 -10.10 13.13 -11.74
C HIS A 232 -10.53 12.80 -10.33
N SER A 233 -9.57 12.79 -9.39
CA SER A 233 -9.82 12.45 -7.99
C SER A 233 -8.74 13.05 -7.09
N PRO A 234 -9.04 13.38 -5.83
CA PRO A 234 -8.01 13.91 -4.93
C PRO A 234 -6.91 12.90 -4.71
N THR A 235 -5.71 13.40 -4.47
CA THR A 235 -4.51 12.61 -4.16
C THR A 235 -3.92 13.13 -2.85
N GLY A 236 -3.52 12.20 -1.98
CA GLY A 236 -2.85 12.50 -0.72
C GLY A 236 -1.38 12.16 -0.75
N ILE A 237 -0.61 12.87 0.05
CA ILE A 237 0.81 12.60 0.29
C ILE A 237 1.06 12.67 1.78
N ILE A 238 1.69 11.65 2.33
CA ILE A 238 2.20 11.65 3.69
C ILE A 238 3.65 12.14 3.61
N VAL A 239 3.96 13.18 4.36
CA VAL A 239 5.28 13.79 4.40
C VAL A 239 5.77 13.96 5.81
N GLN A 240 7.08 14.03 5.96
CA GLN A 240 7.76 14.37 7.19
C GLN A 240 8.75 15.48 6.90
N ASN A 241 8.55 16.64 7.49
CA ASN A 241 9.22 17.88 7.10
C ASN A 241 8.99 18.19 5.61
N THR A 242 9.96 17.89 4.74
CA THR A 242 9.88 18.05 3.29
C THR A 242 10.07 16.74 2.54
N ASP A 243 10.18 15.65 3.27
CA ASP A 243 10.49 14.33 2.73
C ASP A 243 9.23 13.52 2.50
N LEU A 244 9.11 12.94 1.32
CA LEU A 244 8.01 12.04 0.96
C LEU A 244 8.15 10.71 1.72
N VAL A 245 7.10 10.34 2.44
CA VAL A 245 7.00 9.07 3.15
C VAL A 245 6.13 8.08 2.37
N GLU A 246 4.95 8.51 1.91
CA GLU A 246 4.03 7.62 1.22
C GLU A 246 3.01 8.41 0.40
N TRP A 247 2.59 7.86 -0.74
CA TRP A 247 1.45 8.33 -1.51
C TRP A 247 0.16 7.68 -1.02
N SER A 248 -0.91 8.46 -0.97
CA SER A 248 -2.26 8.00 -0.62
C SER A 248 -3.23 8.35 -1.75
N PHE A 249 -3.94 7.36 -2.27
CA PHE A 249 -4.82 7.54 -3.41
C PHE A 249 -6.25 7.21 -3.04
N PHE A 250 -7.19 7.96 -3.65
CA PHE A 250 -8.59 7.61 -3.54
C PHE A 250 -8.81 6.19 -4.13
N PRO A 251 -9.54 5.31 -3.42
CA PRO A 251 -9.71 3.93 -3.84
C PRO A 251 -10.50 3.84 -5.15
N HIS A 252 -10.23 2.81 -5.94
CA HIS A 252 -11.06 2.50 -7.09
C HIS A 252 -12.40 1.97 -6.58
N SER A 253 -13.50 2.63 -6.96
CA SER A 253 -14.85 2.18 -6.65
C SER A 253 -15.47 1.49 -7.87
N THR A 254 -16.02 0.31 -7.66
CA THR A 254 -16.85 -0.39 -8.66
C THR A 254 -18.32 0.08 -8.60
N ILE A 255 -18.69 0.83 -7.56
CA ILE A 255 -20.04 1.31 -7.33
C ILE A 255 -20.28 2.52 -8.24
N LYS A 256 -21.38 2.52 -8.97
CA LYS A 256 -21.79 3.60 -9.89
C LYS A 256 -22.35 4.84 -9.16
N THR A 257 -22.26 4.90 -7.84
CA THR A 257 -22.75 6.03 -7.07
C THR A 257 -21.83 7.22 -7.26
N PHE A 258 -22.40 8.34 -7.65
CA PHE A 258 -21.66 9.60 -7.76
C PHE A 258 -21.29 10.09 -6.35
N THR A 259 -20.01 10.22 -6.08
CA THR A 259 -19.49 10.80 -4.85
C THR A 259 -19.00 12.21 -5.13
N LEU A 260 -19.47 13.19 -4.38
CA LEU A 260 -19.04 14.58 -4.51
C LEU A 260 -17.53 14.67 -4.31
N TYR A 261 -16.88 15.54 -5.08
CA TYR A 261 -15.42 15.69 -5.02
C TYR A 261 -14.92 16.07 -3.62
N LEU A 262 -15.68 16.91 -2.90
CA LEU A 262 -15.40 17.25 -1.50
C LEU A 262 -15.48 16.03 -0.57
N ASP A 263 -16.44 15.13 -0.78
CA ASP A 263 -16.57 13.91 0.00
C ASP A 263 -15.45 12.90 -0.31
N GLN A 264 -14.95 12.89 -1.55
CA GLN A 264 -13.75 12.12 -1.89
C GLN A 264 -12.52 12.63 -1.14
N MET A 265 -12.36 13.96 -1.00
CA MET A 265 -11.29 14.55 -0.17
C MET A 265 -11.41 14.11 1.29
N ALA A 266 -12.60 14.17 1.86
CA ALA A 266 -12.86 13.76 3.23
C ALA A 266 -12.53 12.29 3.46
N THR A 267 -12.94 11.43 2.54
CA THR A 267 -12.61 9.99 2.57
C THR A 267 -11.09 9.78 2.55
N LEU A 268 -10.39 10.49 1.68
CA LEU A 268 -8.94 10.40 1.57
C LEU A 268 -8.24 10.94 2.83
N ILE A 269 -8.77 11.99 3.46
CA ILE A 269 -8.30 12.50 4.76
C ILE A 269 -8.41 11.39 5.82
N GLY A 270 -9.58 10.76 5.95
CA GLY A 270 -9.78 9.68 6.92
C GLY A 270 -8.83 8.50 6.69
N GLN A 271 -8.65 8.10 5.44
CA GLN A 271 -7.70 7.03 5.08
C GLN A 271 -6.25 7.41 5.38
N GLY A 272 -5.84 8.63 5.03
CA GLY A 272 -4.49 9.13 5.31
C GLY A 272 -4.20 9.22 6.81
N ARG A 273 -5.15 9.71 7.61
CA ARG A 273 -5.04 9.72 9.08
C ARG A 273 -4.88 8.30 9.63
N LEU A 274 -5.77 7.38 9.22
CA LEU A 274 -5.68 5.98 9.66
C LEU A 274 -4.34 5.35 9.26
N ARG A 275 -3.83 5.68 8.09
CA ARG A 275 -2.51 5.20 7.64
C ARG A 275 -1.38 5.76 8.50
N ILE A 276 -1.42 7.06 8.82
CA ILE A 276 -0.43 7.71 9.69
C ILE A 276 -0.46 7.10 11.10
N VAL A 277 -1.65 6.88 11.67
CA VAL A 277 -1.79 6.18 12.95
C VAL A 277 -1.19 4.77 12.91
N LYS A 278 -1.35 4.04 11.80
CA LYS A 278 -0.71 2.73 11.62
C LYS A 278 0.82 2.81 11.51
N LEU A 279 1.35 3.91 11.00
CA LEU A 279 2.79 4.10 10.80
C LEU A 279 3.51 4.57 12.06
N CYS A 280 2.91 5.50 12.82
CA CYS A 280 3.58 6.14 13.96
C CYS A 280 2.77 6.15 15.27
N GLY A 281 1.56 5.57 15.28
CA GLY A 281 0.73 5.47 16.49
C GLY A 281 -0.04 6.74 16.88
N SER A 282 0.12 7.84 16.14
CA SER A 282 -0.52 9.13 16.41
C SER A 282 -1.14 9.71 15.14
N ASP A 283 -2.11 10.61 15.30
CA ASP A 283 -2.68 11.40 14.21
C ASP A 283 -1.61 12.33 13.59
N PRO A 284 -1.80 12.79 12.34
CA PRO A 284 -0.92 13.80 11.75
C PRO A 284 -0.97 15.09 12.57
N ASP A 285 0.18 15.74 12.69
CA ASP A 285 0.30 17.07 13.28
C ASP A 285 -0.50 18.12 12.48
N LYS A 286 -0.48 17.99 11.15
CA LYS A 286 -1.10 18.93 10.24
C LYS A 286 -1.73 18.21 9.05
N ILE A 287 -2.92 18.69 8.65
CA ILE A 287 -3.56 18.32 7.38
C ILE A 287 -3.62 19.56 6.51
N ILE A 288 -3.06 19.50 5.30
CA ILE A 288 -3.08 20.60 4.33
C ILE A 288 -4.05 20.23 3.22
N VAL A 289 -5.03 21.11 2.99
CA VAL A 289 -6.10 20.90 2.00
C VAL A 289 -6.16 22.04 1.00
N PRO A 290 -6.60 21.80 -0.25
CA PRO A 290 -6.71 22.82 -1.29
C PRO A 290 -8.01 23.66 -1.14
N LEU A 291 -8.39 23.96 0.10
CA LEU A 291 -9.61 24.70 0.44
C LEU A 291 -9.25 25.80 1.43
N ASN A 292 -9.87 26.97 1.30
CA ASN A 292 -9.70 28.02 2.30
C ASN A 292 -10.48 27.71 3.58
N LYS A 293 -10.25 28.48 4.65
CA LYS A 293 -10.87 28.24 5.96
C LYS A 293 -12.40 28.21 5.92
N GLU A 294 -13.00 29.10 5.13
CA GLU A 294 -14.46 29.17 5.02
C GLU A 294 -15.01 27.96 4.24
N GLN A 295 -14.32 27.53 3.17
CA GLN A 295 -14.69 26.34 2.42
C GLN A 295 -14.59 25.07 3.29
N VAL A 296 -13.56 24.95 4.12
CA VAL A 296 -13.42 23.84 5.07
C VAL A 296 -14.57 23.88 6.10
N ARG A 297 -14.90 25.06 6.62
CA ARG A 297 -16.03 25.23 7.55
C ARG A 297 -17.35 24.81 6.91
N GLN A 298 -17.63 25.25 5.70
CA GLN A 298 -18.83 24.89 4.95
C GLN A 298 -18.88 23.40 4.62
N ALA A 299 -17.75 22.80 4.19
CA ALA A 299 -17.67 21.38 3.96
C ALA A 299 -17.96 20.56 5.22
N PHE A 300 -17.40 20.98 6.36
CA PHE A 300 -17.66 20.30 7.66
C PHE A 300 -19.11 20.41 8.11
N ILE A 301 -19.77 21.57 7.91
CA ILE A 301 -21.17 21.78 8.29
C ILE A 301 -22.10 20.92 7.39
N ASN A 302 -21.82 20.85 6.08
CA ASN A 302 -22.76 20.31 5.10
C ASN A 302 -22.47 18.85 4.69
N SER A 303 -21.35 18.26 5.09
CA SER A 303 -20.95 16.91 4.67
C SER A 303 -20.65 16.00 5.86
N ALA A 304 -21.42 14.93 5.97
CA ALA A 304 -21.14 13.87 6.94
C ALA A 304 -19.77 13.22 6.73
N ALA A 305 -19.30 13.12 5.47
CA ALA A 305 -17.98 12.60 5.16
C ALA A 305 -16.86 13.45 5.78
N TRP A 306 -16.99 14.79 5.75
CA TRP A 306 -16.05 15.70 6.39
C TRP A 306 -16.08 15.60 7.91
N GLN A 307 -17.27 15.47 8.49
CA GLN A 307 -17.43 15.25 9.94
C GLN A 307 -16.75 13.95 10.37
N ILE A 308 -16.95 12.86 9.64
CA ILE A 308 -16.30 11.57 9.90
C ILE A 308 -14.79 11.65 9.66
N GLY A 309 -14.35 12.20 8.54
CA GLY A 309 -12.94 12.29 8.17
C GLY A 309 -12.10 13.11 9.16
N LEU A 310 -12.72 14.11 9.80
CA LEU A 310 -12.08 14.98 10.80
C LEU A 310 -12.53 14.67 12.24
N ALA A 311 -13.28 13.58 12.47
CA ALA A 311 -13.73 13.22 13.80
C ALA A 311 -12.53 13.10 14.77
N ALA A 312 -12.66 13.75 15.94
CA ALA A 312 -11.62 13.78 16.98
C ALA A 312 -10.22 14.24 16.51
N PHE A 313 -10.10 14.89 15.37
CA PHE A 313 -8.83 15.46 14.94
C PHE A 313 -8.53 16.74 15.74
N VAL A 314 -7.37 16.75 16.40
CA VAL A 314 -6.92 17.87 17.25
C VAL A 314 -5.74 18.65 16.63
N GLY A 315 -5.22 18.20 15.51
CA GLY A 315 -4.14 18.84 14.78
C GLY A 315 -4.57 20.09 14.01
N ILE A 316 -3.68 20.63 13.22
CA ILE A 316 -3.91 21.86 12.44
C ILE A 316 -4.43 21.52 11.05
N ILE A 317 -5.54 22.16 10.63
CA ILE A 317 -5.97 22.17 9.23
C ILE A 317 -5.47 23.46 8.58
N ASP A 318 -4.62 23.32 7.56
CA ASP A 318 -3.98 24.43 6.86
C ASP A 318 -4.32 24.39 5.36
N HIS A 319 -4.09 25.50 4.68
CA HIS A 319 -4.29 25.66 3.24
C HIS A 319 -3.02 26.18 2.54
N HIS A 320 -1.94 26.36 3.30
CA HIS A 320 -0.65 26.79 2.77
C HIS A 320 0.25 25.57 2.53
N TYR A 321 0.45 25.26 1.25
CA TYR A 321 1.37 24.20 0.86
C TYR A 321 2.82 24.65 1.05
N PRO A 322 3.68 23.78 1.57
CA PRO A 322 5.10 24.08 1.71
C PRO A 322 5.72 24.32 0.33
N ARG A 323 6.54 25.37 0.20
CA ARG A 323 7.28 25.68 -1.03
C ARG A 323 8.47 24.74 -1.18
N THR A 324 8.25 23.48 -1.52
CA THR A 324 9.30 22.48 -1.57
C THR A 324 9.31 21.70 -2.88
N LYS A 325 10.39 20.94 -3.08
CA LYS A 325 10.57 20.02 -4.21
C LYS A 325 9.46 18.95 -4.35
N ILE A 326 8.54 18.83 -3.38
CA ILE A 326 7.39 17.90 -3.43
C ILE A 326 6.58 18.12 -4.70
N PHE A 327 6.43 19.37 -5.17
CA PHE A 327 5.77 19.65 -6.44
C PHE A 327 6.52 19.14 -7.67
N GLN A 328 7.82 18.84 -7.56
CA GLN A 328 8.59 18.25 -8.66
C GLN A 328 8.25 16.77 -8.89
N PHE A 329 7.73 16.07 -7.87
CA PHE A 329 7.27 14.69 -8.01
C PHE A 329 5.97 14.58 -8.82
N SER A 330 5.27 15.68 -9.05
CA SER A 330 3.92 15.71 -9.61
C SER A 330 3.84 16.00 -11.10
N LYS A 331 4.87 15.76 -11.89
CA LYS A 331 4.85 15.97 -13.35
C LYS A 331 3.72 15.20 -14.08
N LEU A 332 3.16 14.18 -13.44
CA LEU A 332 2.04 13.38 -13.98
C LEU A 332 0.66 13.91 -13.59
N THR A 333 0.57 14.91 -12.71
CA THR A 333 -0.70 15.30 -12.12
C THR A 333 -0.96 16.77 -12.40
N THR A 334 -2.03 17.09 -13.14
CA THR A 334 -2.47 18.46 -13.32
C THR A 334 -3.19 18.91 -12.05
N TRP A 335 -2.56 19.80 -11.29
CA TRP A 335 -3.13 20.35 -10.07
C TRP A 335 -4.20 21.36 -10.38
N ILE A 336 -5.35 21.26 -9.72
CA ILE A 336 -6.37 22.28 -9.74
C ILE A 336 -6.20 23.15 -8.50
N LEU A 337 -5.79 24.39 -8.71
CA LEU A 337 -5.86 25.36 -7.64
C LEU A 337 -7.32 25.75 -7.42
N PRO A 338 -7.82 25.82 -6.17
CA PRO A 338 -9.19 26.22 -5.90
C PRO A 338 -9.41 27.62 -6.45
N LYS A 339 -10.42 27.77 -7.32
CA LYS A 339 -10.86 29.09 -7.77
C LYS A 339 -11.48 29.81 -6.58
N ILE A 340 -11.20 31.10 -6.45
CA ILE A 340 -11.86 31.95 -5.47
C ILE A 340 -13.33 31.98 -5.81
N THR A 341 -14.18 31.36 -5.02
CA THR A 341 -15.64 31.47 -5.16
C THR A 341 -16.10 32.74 -4.47
N ARG A 342 -16.88 33.54 -5.17
CA ARG A 342 -17.53 34.74 -4.59
C ARG A 342 -18.79 34.28 -3.84
N HIS A 343 -18.99 34.75 -2.63
CA HIS A 343 -20.17 34.44 -1.82
C HIS A 343 -21.44 35.18 -2.26
N LYS A 344 -21.31 36.15 -3.13
CA LYS A 344 -22.46 36.88 -3.69
C LYS A 344 -22.66 36.45 -5.14
N PRO A 345 -23.91 36.25 -5.58
CA PRO A 345 -24.24 36.06 -6.98
C PRO A 345 -23.65 37.22 -7.80
N LEU A 346 -23.17 36.90 -9.00
CA LEU A 346 -22.73 37.94 -9.93
C LEU A 346 -23.96 38.71 -10.36
N GLU A 347 -23.96 40.04 -10.18
CA GLU A 347 -24.98 40.91 -10.74
C GLU A 347 -24.92 40.84 -12.26
N ASN A 348 -26.06 40.62 -12.92
CA ASN A 348 -26.19 40.44 -14.38
C ASN A 348 -25.50 39.16 -14.95
N ALA A 349 -25.36 38.12 -14.16
CA ALA A 349 -24.85 36.85 -14.66
C ALA A 349 -25.94 36.05 -15.40
N LEU A 350 -25.56 35.43 -16.52
CA LEU A 350 -26.42 34.47 -17.21
C LEU A 350 -26.66 33.25 -16.27
N MET A 351 -27.94 32.94 -16.07
CA MET A 351 -28.31 31.75 -15.30
C MET A 351 -28.23 30.54 -16.24
N VAL A 352 -27.29 29.63 -15.98
CA VAL A 352 -27.10 28.43 -16.78
C VAL A 352 -27.61 27.22 -15.98
N PHE A 353 -28.60 26.55 -16.54
CA PHE A 353 -29.07 25.27 -16.01
C PHE A 353 -28.33 24.14 -16.74
N THR A 354 -27.71 23.23 -16.01
CA THR A 354 -27.06 22.07 -16.60
C THR A 354 -27.81 20.80 -16.16
N ASP A 355 -28.28 20.04 -17.14
CA ASP A 355 -28.76 18.69 -16.90
C ASP A 355 -27.57 17.71 -16.87
N GLY A 356 -27.48 16.92 -15.80
CA GLY A 356 -26.51 15.87 -15.71
C GLY A 356 -26.86 14.70 -16.64
N SER A 357 -26.01 14.42 -17.62
CA SER A 357 -26.15 13.23 -18.46
C SER A 357 -25.39 12.05 -17.86
N SER A 358 -26.07 10.91 -17.75
CA SER A 358 -25.48 9.64 -17.26
C SER A 358 -24.38 9.07 -18.16
N ASN A 359 -24.18 9.63 -19.35
CA ASN A 359 -23.26 9.15 -20.38
C ASN A 359 -21.96 9.94 -20.49
N GLY A 360 -21.63 10.83 -19.52
CA GLY A 360 -20.36 11.55 -19.50
C GLY A 360 -20.19 12.62 -20.61
N LYS A 361 -21.20 12.87 -21.42
CA LYS A 361 -21.20 13.97 -22.39
C LYS A 361 -21.71 15.23 -21.69
N MET A 362 -20.88 16.25 -21.64
CA MET A 362 -21.31 17.58 -21.18
C MET A 362 -22.46 18.07 -22.06
N ALA A 363 -23.60 18.35 -21.45
CA ALA A 363 -24.69 19.08 -22.13
C ALA A 363 -24.25 20.55 -22.31
N TYR A 364 -24.21 21.00 -23.51
CA TYR A 364 -23.98 22.42 -23.77
C TYR A 364 -25.18 23.22 -23.28
N PRO A 365 -24.98 24.39 -22.64
CA PRO A 365 -26.09 25.23 -22.21
C PRO A 365 -26.83 25.75 -23.45
N ARG A 366 -28.15 25.57 -23.52
CA ARG A 366 -28.99 26.25 -24.49
C ARG A 366 -29.32 27.63 -23.93
N PRO A 367 -29.06 28.73 -24.67
CA PRO A 367 -29.57 30.05 -24.26
C PRO A 367 -31.10 30.00 -24.32
N LYS A 368 -31.78 30.49 -23.29
CA LYS A 368 -33.21 30.79 -23.38
C LYS A 368 -33.32 32.13 -24.12
N GLU A 369 -34.11 32.12 -25.22
CA GLU A 369 -34.61 33.34 -25.86
C GLU A 369 -35.50 34.14 -24.90
#